data_eabc8826fabc9c3047c831bc404d5dca
#
_entry.id   eabc8826fabc9c3047c831bc404d5dca
#
_cell.length_a   1.000
_cell.length_b   1.000
_cell.length_c   1.000
_cell.angle_alpha   90.00
_cell.angle_beta   90.00
_cell.angle_gamma   90.00
#
_symmetry.space_group_name_H-M   'P 1'
#
loop_
_entity.id
_entity.type
_entity.pdbx_description
1 polymer ?
#
loop_
_entity_poly.entity_id
_entity_poly.type
_entity_poly.pdbx_seq_one_letter_code
_entity_poly.pdbx_strand_id
1 'polypeptide(L)'
;MPRLALKGKGRVSVFQPEFREDLRYWVETDRKMALRAFDLIEAIMRDPFNGIGKPEPLKYLTSGAWSRRLTQEHRIVYLVRDDRIDFLQARYHY
;
A
#
# COMPACT_ATOMS: atom_id res chain seq x y z
N MET A 1 2.24 -26.11 -0.88
CA MET A 1 1.22 -25.87 0.08
C MET A 1 0.74 -24.45 0.06
N PRO A 2 -0.45 -24.26 -0.28
CA PRO A 2 -0.94 -22.89 -0.38
C PRO A 2 -1.04 -22.22 0.96
N ARG A 3 -0.86 -20.96 0.93
CA ARG A 3 -1.01 -20.13 2.06
C ARG A 3 -2.39 -19.60 2.12
N LEU A 4 -3.30 -20.47 2.29
CA LEU A 4 -4.68 -20.08 2.23
C LEU A 4 -5.21 -19.48 3.50
N ALA A 5 -4.42 -19.53 4.52
CA ALA A 5 -4.87 -18.95 5.79
C ALA A 5 -4.97 -17.46 5.61
N LEU A 6 -6.15 -17.00 5.45
CA LEU A 6 -6.40 -15.57 5.34
C LEU A 6 -6.42 -14.99 6.72
N LYS A 7 -5.45 -14.18 6.99
CA LYS A 7 -5.36 -13.54 8.29
C LYS A 7 -6.17 -12.27 8.32
N GLY A 8 -6.42 -11.81 9.52
CA GLY A 8 -7.12 -10.58 9.72
C GLY A 8 -8.52 -10.64 9.16
N LYS A 9 -8.86 -9.76 8.26
CA LYS A 9 -10.20 -9.67 7.71
C LYS A 9 -10.38 -10.47 6.44
N GLY A 10 -9.40 -11.21 6.03
CA GLY A 10 -9.51 -11.98 4.80
C GLY A 10 -9.49 -11.14 3.54
N ARG A 11 -8.96 -9.92 3.60
CA ARG A 11 -8.83 -9.08 2.42
C ARG A 11 -7.69 -9.56 1.54
N VAL A 12 -7.89 -9.43 0.23
CA VAL A 12 -6.82 -9.69 -0.73
C VAL A 12 -6.25 -8.38 -1.20
N SER A 13 -5.03 -8.43 -1.73
CA SER A 13 -4.38 -7.25 -2.27
C SER A 13 -4.61 -7.19 -3.77
N VAL A 14 -4.92 -6.00 -4.26
CA VAL A 14 -5.09 -5.74 -5.69
C VAL A 14 -4.15 -4.60 -6.05
N PHE A 15 -3.27 -4.84 -7.01
CA PHE A 15 -2.28 -3.84 -7.40
C PHE A 15 -2.70 -3.24 -8.73
N GLN A 16 -3.08 -1.98 -8.69
CA GLN A 16 -3.48 -1.29 -9.91
C GLN A 16 -2.27 -1.06 -10.81
N PRO A 17 -2.48 -0.88 -12.11
CA PRO A 17 -1.36 -0.73 -13.04
C PRO A 17 -0.37 0.35 -12.65
N GLU A 18 -0.85 1.49 -12.19
CA GLU A 18 0.03 2.59 -11.81
C GLU A 18 0.90 2.21 -10.61
N PHE A 19 0.32 1.47 -9.66
CA PHE A 19 1.08 1.01 -8.51
C PHE A 19 2.21 0.08 -8.96
N ARG A 20 1.89 -0.84 -9.88
CA ARG A 20 2.91 -1.78 -10.36
C ARG A 20 4.03 -1.06 -11.10
N GLU A 21 3.70 -0.02 -11.86
CA GLU A 21 4.72 0.79 -12.53
C GLU A 21 5.60 1.51 -11.52
N ASP A 22 4.99 2.05 -10.48
CA ASP A 22 5.77 2.73 -9.44
C ASP A 22 6.70 1.77 -8.72
N LEU A 23 6.19 0.58 -8.40
CA LEU A 23 7.00 -0.42 -7.72
C LEU A 23 8.18 -0.84 -8.60
N ARG A 24 7.91 -1.03 -9.89
CA ARG A 24 8.97 -1.36 -10.83
C ARG A 24 10.02 -0.26 -10.89
N TYR A 25 9.58 1.00 -10.90
CA TYR A 25 10.49 2.12 -10.89
C TYR A 25 11.45 2.04 -9.69
N TRP A 26 10.92 1.73 -8.51
CA TRP A 26 11.76 1.60 -7.33
C TRP A 26 12.72 0.42 -7.42
N VAL A 27 12.24 -0.71 -7.91
CA VAL A 27 13.11 -1.86 -8.10
C VAL A 27 14.29 -1.51 -8.99
N GLU A 28 14.06 -0.71 -10.01
CA GLU A 28 15.08 -0.37 -10.99
C GLU A 28 15.99 0.79 -10.56
N THR A 29 15.51 1.66 -9.68
CA THR A 29 16.26 2.87 -9.36
C THR A 29 16.69 2.97 -7.89
N ASP A 30 15.97 2.33 -6.98
CA ASP A 30 16.27 2.46 -5.55
C ASP A 30 15.77 1.22 -4.81
N ARG A 31 16.66 0.25 -4.69
CA ARG A 31 16.31 -1.03 -4.10
C ARG A 31 15.76 -0.91 -2.68
N LYS A 32 16.34 -0.01 -1.88
CA LYS A 32 15.86 0.15 -0.51
C LYS A 32 14.43 0.64 -0.48
N MET A 33 14.09 1.52 -1.41
CA MET A 33 12.73 2.01 -1.52
C MET A 33 11.78 0.90 -1.88
N ALA A 34 12.19 0.03 -2.81
CA ALA A 34 11.37 -1.10 -3.20
C ALA A 34 11.12 -2.02 -2.01
N LEU A 35 12.15 -2.31 -1.23
CA LEU A 35 11.99 -3.16 -0.05
C LEU A 35 11.09 -2.52 0.98
N ARG A 36 11.23 -1.23 1.18
CA ARG A 36 10.34 -0.51 2.08
C ARG A 36 8.89 -0.60 1.62
N ALA A 37 8.67 -0.49 0.30
CA ALA A 37 7.32 -0.61 -0.24
C ALA A 37 6.72 -1.98 0.07
N PHE A 38 7.51 -3.05 -0.07
CA PHE A 38 7.01 -4.37 0.28
C PHE A 38 6.68 -4.48 1.77
N ASP A 39 7.53 -3.91 2.63
CA ASP A 39 7.24 -3.91 4.06
C ASP A 39 5.93 -3.20 4.36
N LEU A 40 5.70 -2.09 3.69
CA LEU A 40 4.46 -1.33 3.89
C LEU A 40 3.26 -2.09 3.36
N ILE A 41 3.39 -2.76 2.21
CA ILE A 41 2.29 -3.57 1.69
C ILE A 41 1.88 -4.61 2.72
N GLU A 42 2.85 -5.30 3.30
CA GLU A 42 2.53 -6.33 4.29
C GLU A 42 1.91 -5.73 5.54
N ALA A 43 2.43 -4.60 5.99
CA ALA A 43 1.87 -3.93 7.16
C ALA A 43 0.43 -3.47 6.90
N ILE A 44 0.17 -2.94 5.72
CA ILE A 44 -1.16 -2.49 5.33
C ILE A 44 -2.14 -3.68 5.27
N MET A 45 -1.69 -4.79 4.74
CA MET A 45 -2.55 -5.97 4.66
C MET A 45 -2.87 -6.52 6.04
N ARG A 46 -1.95 -6.35 6.98
CA ARG A 46 -2.16 -6.81 8.34
C ARG A 46 -3.13 -5.92 9.09
N ASP A 47 -2.98 -4.61 8.94
CA ASP A 47 -3.86 -3.62 9.58
C ASP A 47 -3.84 -2.36 8.74
N PRO A 48 -4.86 -2.13 7.91
CA PRO A 48 -4.84 -0.98 7.00
C PRO A 48 -4.97 0.38 7.67
N PHE A 49 -5.31 0.41 8.95
CA PHE A 49 -5.57 1.67 9.63
C PHE A 49 -4.50 2.07 10.63
N ASN A 50 -3.66 1.14 11.05
CA ASN A 50 -2.64 1.40 12.06
C ASN A 50 -1.33 0.72 11.68
N GLY A 51 -0.22 1.31 12.08
CA GLY A 51 1.08 0.68 11.87
C GLY A 51 2.12 1.66 11.35
N ILE A 52 3.16 1.12 10.76
CA ILE A 52 4.30 1.93 10.31
C ILE A 52 3.91 2.82 9.14
N GLY A 53 4.66 3.89 8.93
CA GLY A 53 4.46 4.76 7.79
C GLY A 53 3.41 5.83 8.00
N LYS A 54 2.97 6.04 9.22
CA LYS A 54 2.00 7.08 9.55
C LYS A 54 0.73 6.99 8.70
N PRO A 55 -0.09 5.96 8.93
CA PRO A 55 -1.34 5.83 8.17
C PRO A 55 -2.20 7.08 8.34
N GLU A 56 -2.73 7.56 7.23
CA GLU A 56 -3.49 8.79 7.23
C GLU A 56 -4.65 8.66 6.26
N PRO A 57 -5.90 8.96 6.71
CA PRO A 57 -7.02 8.91 5.79
C PRO A 57 -6.98 10.09 4.83
N LEU A 58 -7.35 9.84 3.58
CA LEU A 58 -7.39 10.85 2.54
C LEU A 58 -8.84 11.12 2.16
N LYS A 59 -9.56 11.77 3.07
CA LYS A 59 -10.99 11.96 2.89
C LYS A 59 -11.33 12.78 1.67
N TYR A 60 -10.43 13.68 1.29
CA TYR A 60 -10.64 14.52 0.12
C TYR A 60 -10.56 13.74 -1.19
N LEU A 61 -9.95 12.58 -1.16
CA LEU A 61 -9.82 11.77 -2.37
C LEU A 61 -11.07 10.94 -2.59
N THR A 62 -11.37 10.06 -1.66
CA THR A 62 -12.58 9.26 -1.69
C THR A 62 -12.70 8.51 -0.37
N SER A 63 -13.89 8.04 -0.08
CA SER A 63 -14.12 7.24 1.11
C SER A 63 -13.28 5.98 1.06
N GLY A 64 -12.62 5.68 2.16
CA GLY A 64 -11.77 4.49 2.26
C GLY A 64 -10.36 4.67 1.74
N ALA A 65 -10.01 5.87 1.28
CA ALA A 65 -8.65 6.13 0.81
C ALA A 65 -7.74 6.47 1.97
N TRP A 66 -6.54 5.89 1.93
CA TRP A 66 -5.52 6.06 2.96
C TRP A 66 -4.15 6.17 2.31
N SER A 67 -3.20 6.71 3.06
CA SER A 67 -1.81 6.72 2.62
C SER A 67 -0.88 6.33 3.74
N ARG A 68 0.28 5.81 3.37
CA ARG A 68 1.40 5.61 4.30
C ARG A 68 2.68 6.11 3.63
N ARG A 69 3.57 6.63 4.43
CA ARG A 69 4.81 7.23 3.92
C ARG A 69 5.83 6.17 3.56
N LEU A 70 6.34 6.24 2.34
CA LEU A 70 7.56 5.55 1.97
C LEU A 70 8.75 6.38 2.45
N THR A 71 8.71 7.66 2.12
CA THR A 71 9.66 8.66 2.59
C THR A 71 8.88 9.93 2.87
N GLN A 72 9.59 11.00 3.09
CA GLN A 72 8.94 12.28 3.33
C GLN A 72 8.17 12.76 2.12
N GLU A 73 8.64 12.43 0.91
CA GLU A 73 7.98 12.92 -0.29
C GLU A 73 7.20 11.86 -1.07
N HIS A 74 7.35 10.59 -0.74
CA HIS A 74 6.67 9.52 -1.47
C HIS A 74 5.73 8.76 -0.54
N ARG A 75 4.56 8.40 -1.06
CA ARG A 75 3.55 7.69 -0.27
C ARG A 75 2.97 6.53 -1.06
N ILE A 76 2.57 5.51 -0.33
CA ILE A 76 1.68 4.50 -0.87
C ILE A 76 0.27 4.97 -0.60
N VAL A 77 -0.56 5.00 -1.65
CA VAL A 77 -1.97 5.35 -1.55
C VAL A 77 -2.78 4.10 -1.83
N TYR A 78 -3.76 3.84 -0.98
CA TYR A 78 -4.55 2.61 -1.10
C TYR A 78 -6.00 2.86 -0.70
N LEU A 79 -6.89 2.00 -1.22
CA LEU A 79 -8.30 2.03 -0.89
C LEU A 79 -8.65 0.77 -0.10
N VAL A 80 -9.30 0.96 1.05
CA VAL A 80 -9.69 -0.15 1.90
C VAL A 80 -11.14 -0.49 1.61
N ARG A 81 -11.37 -1.70 1.13
CA ARG A 81 -12.70 -2.24 0.87
C ARG A 81 -12.96 -3.40 1.82
N ASP A 82 -14.19 -3.90 1.81
CA ASP A 82 -14.55 -5.01 2.70
C ASP A 82 -13.75 -6.26 2.38
N ASP A 83 -13.58 -6.55 1.10
CA ASP A 83 -12.97 -7.80 0.67
C ASP A 83 -11.57 -7.64 0.11
N ARG A 84 -11.07 -6.42 -0.02
CA ARG A 84 -9.77 -6.22 -0.64
C ARG A 84 -9.20 -4.86 -0.29
N ILE A 85 -7.91 -4.71 -0.56
CA ILE A 85 -7.25 -3.40 -0.53
C ILE A 85 -6.68 -3.16 -1.92
N ASP A 86 -7.09 -2.06 -2.52
CA ASP A 86 -6.59 -1.65 -3.83
C ASP A 86 -5.40 -0.73 -3.61
N PHE A 87 -4.23 -1.14 -4.09
CA PHE A 87 -3.04 -0.31 -4.03
C PHE A 87 -2.99 0.53 -5.30
N LEU A 88 -3.00 1.85 -5.14
CA LEU A 88 -3.19 2.77 -6.25
C LEU A 88 -1.89 3.33 -6.79
N GLN A 89 -1.00 3.77 -5.91
CA GLN A 89 0.28 4.33 -6.33
C GLN A 89 1.28 4.25 -5.19
N ALA A 90 2.56 4.36 -5.54
CA ALA A 90 3.65 4.25 -4.58
C ALA A 90 4.74 5.27 -4.86
N ARG A 91 4.39 6.40 -5.47
CA ARG A 91 5.36 7.39 -5.85
C ARG A 91 4.71 8.75 -5.80
N TYR A 92 5.39 9.70 -5.14
CA TYR A 92 4.85 11.05 -4.90
C TYR A 92 3.60 10.99 -4.03
N HIS A 93 2.88 12.07 -3.96
CA HIS A 93 1.63 12.20 -3.23
C HIS A 93 0.90 13.43 -3.75
N TYR A 94 -0.26 13.65 -3.26
CA TYR A 94 -1.01 14.85 -3.64
C TYR A 94 -1.02 15.86 -2.54
#